data_2fb3545c16515323e3ad5b13c96c9f22
#
_entry.id   2fb3545c16515323e3ad5b13c96c9f22
#
_cell.length_a   1.000
_cell.length_b   1.000
_cell.length_c   1.000
_cell.angle_alpha   90.00
_cell.angle_beta   90.00
_cell.angle_gamma   90.00
#
_symmetry.space_group_name_H-M   'P 1'
#
loop_
_entity.id
_entity.type
_entity.pdbx_description
1 polymer ?
#
loop_
_entity_poly.entity_id
_entity_poly.type
_entity_poly.pdbx_seq_one_letter_code
_entity_poly.pdbx_strand_id
1 'polypeptide(L)'
;GRYSEIPREMLESGDFVTPHLNYVAYFEKPVLHYWLTALSFEVLGQNEFAARFFPAVLAMAGVFVVYWLADRMYGPRAAFLSAWILATSLVYFAIGQINITDMPLSFFMTLSSAGFWMGYRRDRRYFVLFYLGMALGLLTKGLVGVVLPAGVAFWWIVLTRKWEVVREALYLPGLALFFLVGTPWFVLVCMKNPDFFDFFFIQEHFLRYTTKMHGRFEPWWWFIPIIIVGSIPWTGFLPGAIASALPSSIASRTRQDRGKIFLLLWFGIIFLFFSISNSKLIPYIVPVMPPLAILMGSFLDLNMDRGKTRSLGM
;
A
#
# COMPACT_ATOMS: atom_id res chain seq x y z
N GLY A 1 4.13 17.23 15.18
CA GLY A 1 4.69 16.04 15.81
C GLY A 1 5.96 15.56 15.08
N ARG A 2 6.55 14.41 15.50
CA ARG A 2 7.87 13.94 15.03
C ARG A 2 8.05 13.91 13.50
N TYR A 3 7.02 13.55 12.74
CA TYR A 3 7.07 13.50 11.27
C TYR A 3 7.09 14.88 10.60
N SER A 4 6.90 15.96 11.36
CA SER A 4 7.09 17.33 10.88
C SER A 4 8.38 17.94 11.43
N GLU A 5 8.81 17.49 12.61
CA GLU A 5 10.03 17.98 13.25
C GLU A 5 11.30 17.48 12.53
N ILE A 6 11.35 16.20 12.19
CA ILE A 6 12.51 15.62 11.49
C ILE A 6 12.79 16.35 10.16
N PRO A 7 11.80 16.60 9.25
CA PRO A 7 12.01 17.40 8.04
C PRO A 7 12.45 18.84 8.32
N ARG A 8 11.96 19.46 9.40
CA ARG A 8 12.39 20.81 9.81
C ARG A 8 13.89 20.81 10.16
N GLU A 9 14.31 19.85 10.98
CA GLU A 9 15.73 19.71 11.35
C GLU A 9 16.63 19.36 10.16
N MET A 10 16.12 18.58 9.17
CA MET A 10 16.83 18.32 7.92
C MET A 10 17.09 19.60 7.13
N LEU A 11 16.11 20.50 7.04
CA LEU A 11 16.27 21.79 6.36
C LEU A 11 17.21 22.72 7.12
N GLU A 12 17.15 22.72 8.45
CA GLU A 12 18.01 23.55 9.30
C GLU A 12 19.47 23.09 9.26
N SER A 13 19.72 21.79 9.35
CA SER A 13 21.07 21.21 9.40
C SER A 13 21.70 20.99 8.02
N GLY A 14 20.89 20.90 6.96
CA GLY A 14 21.33 20.45 5.64
C GLY A 14 21.65 18.95 5.56
N ASP A 15 21.40 18.18 6.61
CA ASP A 15 21.63 16.73 6.64
C ASP A 15 20.38 15.95 6.18
N PHE A 16 20.35 15.59 4.89
CA PHE A 16 19.29 14.78 4.30
C PHE A 16 19.58 13.27 4.33
N VAL A 17 20.70 12.85 4.92
CA VAL A 17 21.08 11.43 5.03
C VAL A 17 20.67 10.86 6.38
N THR A 18 21.07 11.52 7.47
CA THR A 18 20.75 11.09 8.84
C THR A 18 19.55 11.86 9.38
N PRO A 19 18.38 11.21 9.54
CA PRO A 19 17.25 11.85 10.22
C PRO A 19 17.57 12.15 11.67
N HIS A 20 17.19 13.34 12.15
CA HIS A 20 17.31 13.73 13.55
C HIS A 20 15.95 14.10 14.12
N LEU A 21 15.73 13.80 15.40
CA LEU A 21 14.57 14.24 16.17
C LEU A 21 15.06 14.84 17.48
N ASN A 22 14.80 16.11 17.70
CA ASN A 22 15.37 16.90 18.79
C ASN A 22 16.92 16.83 18.79
N TYR A 23 17.50 16.94 17.59
CA TYR A 23 18.94 16.90 17.30
C TYR A 23 19.64 15.57 17.66
N VAL A 24 18.86 14.49 17.93
CA VAL A 24 19.37 13.14 18.16
C VAL A 24 19.03 12.27 16.92
N ALA A 25 19.98 11.45 16.48
CA ALA A 25 19.78 10.55 15.34
C ALA A 25 18.56 9.64 15.55
N TYR A 26 17.69 9.57 14.54
CA TYR A 26 16.41 8.87 14.59
C TYR A 26 16.27 7.87 13.43
N PHE A 27 16.41 6.59 13.73
CA PHE A 27 16.49 5.52 12.74
C PHE A 27 15.24 4.62 12.63
N GLU A 28 14.13 4.95 13.31
CA GLU A 28 12.92 4.08 13.27
C GLU A 28 12.27 3.99 11.89
N LYS A 29 12.48 4.97 11.02
CA LYS A 29 11.86 5.00 9.68
C LYS A 29 12.86 5.49 8.64
N PRO A 30 12.77 4.96 7.39
CA PRO A 30 13.52 5.48 6.25
C PRO A 30 13.07 6.88 5.84
N VAL A 31 13.77 7.46 4.91
CA VAL A 31 13.87 8.90 4.69
C VAL A 31 12.83 9.51 3.74
N LEU A 32 12.21 8.72 2.84
CA LEU A 32 11.41 9.29 1.75
C LEU A 32 10.27 10.20 2.23
N HIS A 33 9.58 9.79 3.29
CA HIS A 33 8.50 10.60 3.85
C HIS A 33 9.01 11.95 4.38
N TYR A 34 10.20 11.95 4.99
CA TYR A 34 10.83 13.18 5.48
C TYR A 34 11.28 14.08 4.34
N TRP A 35 11.88 13.54 3.28
CA TRP A 35 12.24 14.31 2.09
C TRP A 35 11.05 14.97 1.42
N LEU A 36 9.94 14.24 1.27
CA LEU A 36 8.72 14.81 0.70
C LEU A 36 8.15 15.93 1.58
N THR A 37 8.16 15.75 2.90
CA THR A 37 7.69 16.79 3.83
C THR A 37 8.64 17.98 3.86
N ALA A 38 9.96 17.77 3.82
CA ALA A 38 10.94 18.84 3.73
C ALA A 38 10.78 19.66 2.44
N LEU A 39 10.60 18.98 1.30
CA LEU A 39 10.30 19.65 0.03
C LEU A 39 9.02 20.50 0.12
N SER A 40 7.99 19.97 0.77
CA SER A 40 6.76 20.72 0.99
C SER A 40 6.99 21.96 1.86
N PHE A 41 7.79 21.86 2.90
CA PHE A 41 8.15 23.00 3.76
C PHE A 41 8.96 24.06 3.04
N GLU A 42 9.89 23.63 2.16
CA GLU A 42 10.69 24.54 1.35
C GLU A 42 9.83 25.38 0.36
N VAL A 43 8.84 24.71 -0.27
CA VAL A 43 8.02 25.34 -1.32
C VAL A 43 6.83 26.09 -0.76
N LEU A 44 6.16 25.55 0.27
CA LEU A 44 4.87 26.05 0.80
C LEU A 44 5.01 26.74 2.17
N GLY A 45 6.24 26.77 2.72
CA GLY A 45 6.52 27.26 4.07
C GLY A 45 6.21 26.20 5.16
N GLN A 46 6.77 26.43 6.35
CA GLN A 46 6.61 25.53 7.49
C GLN A 46 5.25 25.77 8.19
N ASN A 47 4.22 25.10 7.72
CA ASN A 47 2.87 25.19 8.24
C ASN A 47 2.13 23.84 8.18
N GLU A 48 0.94 23.77 8.79
CA GLU A 48 0.16 22.52 8.83
C GLU A 48 -0.31 22.02 7.46
N PHE A 49 -0.59 22.91 6.53
CA PHE A 49 -0.97 22.57 5.17
C PHE A 49 0.20 21.88 4.46
N ALA A 50 1.38 22.47 4.51
CA ALA A 50 2.59 21.91 3.92
C ALA A 50 2.94 20.53 4.52
N ALA A 51 2.80 20.36 5.83
CA ALA A 51 3.04 19.08 6.49
C ALA A 51 2.12 17.95 6.00
N ARG A 52 0.88 18.28 5.63
CA ARG A 52 -0.15 17.32 5.19
C ARG A 52 -0.24 17.18 3.67
N PHE A 53 0.48 18.00 2.91
CA PHE A 53 0.35 18.12 1.46
C PHE A 53 0.64 16.78 0.75
N PHE A 54 1.80 16.17 0.98
CA PHE A 54 2.17 14.94 0.28
C PHE A 54 1.32 13.73 0.68
N PRO A 55 0.97 13.47 1.95
CA PRO A 55 0.00 12.44 2.28
C PRO A 55 -1.32 12.59 1.53
N ALA A 56 -1.88 13.80 1.44
CA ALA A 56 -3.12 14.06 0.71
C ALA A 56 -2.97 13.86 -0.80
N VAL A 57 -1.88 14.34 -1.40
CA VAL A 57 -1.58 14.15 -2.83
C VAL A 57 -1.43 12.65 -3.15
N LEU A 58 -0.72 11.89 -2.31
CA LEU A 58 -0.52 10.46 -2.52
C LEU A 58 -1.83 9.66 -2.29
N ALA A 59 -2.69 10.10 -1.36
CA ALA A 59 -4.03 9.53 -1.21
C ALA A 59 -4.86 9.73 -2.49
N MET A 60 -4.87 10.93 -3.05
CA MET A 60 -5.55 11.22 -4.31
C MET A 60 -4.96 10.42 -5.48
N ALA A 61 -3.63 10.38 -5.58
CA ALA A 61 -2.94 9.56 -6.59
C ALA A 61 -3.30 8.07 -6.46
N GLY A 62 -3.47 7.56 -5.24
CA GLY A 62 -3.94 6.20 -4.97
C GLY A 62 -5.35 5.94 -5.51
N VAL A 63 -6.26 6.90 -5.39
CA VAL A 63 -7.61 6.84 -5.99
C VAL A 63 -7.52 6.73 -7.52
N PHE A 64 -6.65 7.52 -8.16
CA PHE A 64 -6.44 7.42 -9.61
C PHE A 64 -5.83 6.10 -10.05
N VAL A 65 -4.87 5.54 -9.29
CA VAL A 65 -4.30 4.22 -9.57
C VAL A 65 -5.36 3.13 -9.44
N VAL A 66 -6.24 3.21 -8.42
CA VAL A 66 -7.36 2.29 -8.24
C VAL A 66 -8.36 2.41 -9.40
N TYR A 67 -8.71 3.62 -9.82
CA TYR A 67 -9.54 3.84 -11.00
C TYR A 67 -8.93 3.16 -12.24
N TRP A 68 -7.67 3.47 -12.53
CA TRP A 68 -6.95 2.91 -13.68
C TRP A 68 -6.89 1.39 -13.66
N LEU A 69 -6.57 0.79 -12.50
CA LEU A 69 -6.51 -0.67 -12.35
C LEU A 69 -7.89 -1.31 -12.51
N ALA A 70 -8.90 -0.77 -11.84
CA ALA A 70 -10.27 -1.29 -11.88
C ALA A 70 -10.88 -1.19 -13.31
N ASP A 71 -10.59 -0.10 -14.05
CA ASP A 71 -11.00 0.04 -15.46
C ASP A 71 -10.44 -1.11 -16.32
N ARG A 72 -9.18 -1.44 -16.13
CA ARG A 72 -8.50 -2.52 -16.86
C ARG A 72 -8.95 -3.92 -16.44
N MET A 73 -9.49 -4.07 -15.23
CA MET A 73 -9.98 -5.34 -14.68
C MET A 73 -11.47 -5.58 -15.01
N TYR A 74 -12.31 -4.57 -14.81
CA TYR A 74 -13.78 -4.70 -14.75
C TYR A 74 -14.53 -3.66 -15.58
N GLY A 75 -13.86 -2.68 -16.18
CA GLY A 75 -14.46 -1.64 -17.02
C GLY A 75 -14.75 -0.33 -16.28
N PRO A 76 -15.18 0.71 -17.04
CA PRO A 76 -15.17 2.11 -16.57
C PRO A 76 -16.19 2.37 -15.43
N ARG A 77 -17.35 1.68 -15.42
CA ARG A 77 -18.35 1.88 -14.37
C ARG A 77 -17.87 1.30 -13.04
N ALA A 78 -17.33 0.08 -13.04
CA ALA A 78 -16.70 -0.51 -11.86
C ALA A 78 -15.51 0.33 -11.38
N ALA A 79 -14.73 0.90 -12.29
CA ALA A 79 -13.61 1.79 -11.97
C ALA A 79 -14.05 3.06 -11.24
N PHE A 80 -15.07 3.73 -11.77
CA PHE A 80 -15.63 4.92 -11.13
C PHE A 80 -16.16 4.62 -9.72
N LEU A 81 -16.94 3.53 -9.57
CA LEU A 81 -17.44 3.11 -8.27
C LEU A 81 -16.29 2.77 -7.30
N SER A 82 -15.26 2.07 -7.75
CA SER A 82 -14.09 1.72 -6.92
C SER A 82 -13.34 2.96 -6.44
N ALA A 83 -13.09 3.91 -7.33
CA ALA A 83 -12.43 5.16 -7.01
C ALA A 83 -13.26 6.00 -6.01
N TRP A 84 -14.57 6.09 -6.24
CA TRP A 84 -15.49 6.79 -5.36
C TRP A 84 -15.55 6.16 -3.95
N ILE A 85 -15.66 4.82 -3.89
CA ILE A 85 -15.64 4.06 -2.64
C ILE A 85 -14.35 4.33 -1.87
N LEU A 86 -13.20 4.25 -2.54
CA LEU A 86 -11.91 4.47 -1.89
C LEU A 86 -11.79 5.91 -1.35
N ALA A 87 -12.11 6.91 -2.19
CA ALA A 87 -11.99 8.33 -1.84
C ALA A 87 -12.87 8.73 -0.66
N THR A 88 -14.02 8.09 -0.49
CA THR A 88 -15.02 8.41 0.54
C THR A 88 -15.02 7.44 1.72
N SER A 89 -14.19 6.40 1.71
CA SER A 89 -13.99 5.49 2.84
C SER A 89 -13.32 6.21 4.00
N LEU A 90 -13.94 6.17 5.18
CA LEU A 90 -13.57 6.96 6.34
C LEU A 90 -12.08 6.82 6.72
N VAL A 91 -11.57 5.59 6.83
CA VAL A 91 -10.16 5.38 7.24
C VAL A 91 -9.18 5.88 6.18
N TYR A 92 -9.48 5.67 4.89
CA TYR A 92 -8.60 6.12 3.81
C TYR A 92 -8.54 7.64 3.75
N PHE A 93 -9.71 8.29 3.80
CA PHE A 93 -9.80 9.75 3.84
C PHE A 93 -9.10 10.34 5.07
N ALA A 94 -9.40 9.82 6.27
CA ALA A 94 -8.82 10.33 7.51
C ALA A 94 -7.29 10.21 7.54
N ILE A 95 -6.74 9.05 7.14
CA ILE A 95 -5.28 8.84 7.15
C ILE A 95 -4.59 9.67 6.05
N GLY A 96 -5.27 9.97 4.94
CA GLY A 96 -4.80 10.89 3.92
C GLY A 96 -4.57 12.32 4.43
N GLN A 97 -5.22 12.72 5.53
CA GLN A 97 -5.08 14.05 6.14
C GLN A 97 -4.01 14.11 7.25
N ILE A 98 -3.34 13.00 7.54
CA ILE A 98 -2.40 12.93 8.67
C ILE A 98 -0.97 12.76 8.14
N ASN A 99 -0.04 13.55 8.67
CA ASN A 99 1.38 13.46 8.31
C ASN A 99 2.04 12.23 8.97
N ILE A 100 1.86 11.06 8.36
CA ILE A 100 2.44 9.77 8.76
C ILE A 100 2.82 8.93 7.55
N THR A 101 3.70 7.96 7.74
CA THR A 101 4.25 7.11 6.66
C THR A 101 3.26 6.12 6.05
N ASP A 102 2.08 5.93 6.65
CA ASP A 102 1.15 4.86 6.29
C ASP A 102 0.41 5.14 4.97
N MET A 103 0.01 6.39 4.71
CA MET A 103 -0.62 6.76 3.44
C MET A 103 0.37 6.67 2.27
N PRO A 104 1.59 7.23 2.33
CA PRO A 104 2.61 7.00 1.32
C PRO A 104 2.88 5.51 1.06
N LEU A 105 3.02 4.71 2.11
CA LEU A 105 3.20 3.26 1.96
C LEU A 105 2.02 2.62 1.23
N SER A 106 0.78 2.95 1.62
CA SER A 106 -0.44 2.43 0.97
C SER A 106 -0.46 2.76 -0.52
N PHE A 107 -0.10 3.99 -0.89
CA PHE A 107 0.01 4.40 -2.29
C PHE A 107 1.06 3.58 -3.05
N PHE A 108 2.29 3.45 -2.52
CA PHE A 108 3.35 2.73 -3.20
C PHE A 108 3.07 1.22 -3.31
N MET A 109 2.43 0.63 -2.32
CA MET A 109 1.95 -0.76 -2.41
C MET A 109 0.84 -0.92 -3.45
N THR A 110 -0.05 0.07 -3.58
CA THR A 110 -1.10 0.10 -4.60
C THR A 110 -0.49 0.21 -5.99
N LEU A 111 0.47 1.11 -6.19
CA LEU A 111 1.21 1.26 -7.44
C LEU A 111 1.95 -0.02 -7.83
N SER A 112 2.63 -0.64 -6.85
CA SER A 112 3.33 -1.91 -7.05
C SER A 112 2.35 -3.02 -7.46
N SER A 113 1.25 -3.21 -6.73
CA SER A 113 0.25 -4.23 -7.04
C SER A 113 -0.40 -4.01 -8.41
N ALA A 114 -0.70 -2.76 -8.76
CA ALA A 114 -1.21 -2.39 -10.09
C ALA A 114 -0.17 -2.67 -11.19
N GLY A 115 1.10 -2.33 -10.94
CA GLY A 115 2.23 -2.63 -11.82
C GLY A 115 2.38 -4.13 -12.09
N PHE A 116 2.31 -4.96 -11.05
CA PHE A 116 2.34 -6.42 -11.19
C PHE A 116 1.17 -6.93 -12.05
N TRP A 117 -0.06 -6.52 -11.73
CA TRP A 117 -1.24 -6.96 -12.49
C TRP A 117 -1.18 -6.54 -13.96
N MET A 118 -0.78 -5.30 -14.24
CA MET A 118 -0.65 -4.79 -15.61
C MET A 118 0.52 -5.42 -16.35
N GLY A 119 1.64 -5.69 -15.67
CA GLY A 119 2.77 -6.44 -16.21
C GLY A 119 2.38 -7.83 -16.69
N TYR A 120 1.59 -8.54 -15.89
CA TYR A 120 1.02 -9.83 -16.25
C TYR A 120 -0.02 -9.74 -17.39
N ARG A 121 -0.87 -8.69 -17.42
CA ARG A 121 -2.08 -8.67 -18.27
C ARG A 121 -1.89 -7.94 -19.60
N ARG A 122 -0.99 -7.02 -19.69
CA ARG A 122 -0.86 -6.09 -20.83
C ARG A 122 0.53 -6.12 -21.46
N ASP A 123 1.52 -5.61 -20.75
CA ASP A 123 2.88 -5.50 -21.23
C ASP A 123 3.85 -5.61 -20.05
N ARG A 124 4.90 -6.44 -20.20
CA ARG A 124 5.95 -6.62 -19.20
C ARG A 124 6.61 -5.32 -18.72
N ARG A 125 6.56 -4.25 -19.51
CA ARG A 125 7.09 -2.93 -19.13
C ARG A 125 6.42 -2.37 -17.87
N TYR A 126 5.19 -2.76 -17.58
CA TYR A 126 4.52 -2.35 -16.34
C TYR A 126 5.14 -2.95 -15.07
N PHE A 127 6.00 -3.96 -15.16
CA PHE A 127 6.79 -4.41 -14.03
C PHE A 127 7.76 -3.32 -13.51
N VAL A 128 8.07 -2.29 -14.30
CA VAL A 128 8.76 -1.08 -13.80
C VAL A 128 7.98 -0.45 -12.64
N LEU A 129 6.65 -0.35 -12.74
CA LEU A 129 5.81 0.20 -11.67
C LEU A 129 5.77 -0.71 -10.43
N PHE A 130 5.82 -2.04 -10.64
CA PHE A 130 5.93 -3.02 -9.56
C PHE A 130 7.19 -2.78 -8.74
N TYR A 131 8.33 -2.68 -9.38
CA TYR A 131 9.62 -2.46 -8.74
C TYR A 131 9.78 -1.05 -8.18
N LEU A 132 9.31 -0.02 -8.90
CA LEU A 132 9.32 1.36 -8.42
C LEU A 132 8.47 1.52 -7.15
N GLY A 133 7.27 0.94 -7.13
CA GLY A 133 6.41 0.94 -5.95
C GLY A 133 7.07 0.27 -4.74
N MET A 134 7.75 -0.88 -4.96
CA MET A 134 8.52 -1.53 -3.90
C MET A 134 9.72 -0.70 -3.43
N ALA A 135 10.48 -0.07 -4.34
CA ALA A 135 11.62 0.78 -3.99
C ALA A 135 11.21 1.99 -3.13
N LEU A 136 10.16 2.68 -3.55
CA LEU A 136 9.61 3.83 -2.81
C LEU A 136 8.94 3.40 -1.51
N GLY A 137 8.29 2.24 -1.48
CA GLY A 137 7.76 1.63 -0.27
C GLY A 137 8.86 1.27 0.74
N LEU A 138 10.00 0.74 0.26
CA LEU A 138 11.20 0.46 1.04
C LEU A 138 11.75 1.74 1.69
N LEU A 139 11.88 2.81 0.91
CA LEU A 139 12.34 4.12 1.38
C LEU A 139 11.31 4.84 2.28
N THR A 140 10.06 4.37 2.35
CA THR A 140 9.00 4.95 3.19
C THR A 140 8.91 4.27 4.55
N LYS A 141 8.93 2.94 4.59
CA LYS A 141 8.64 2.19 5.82
C LYS A 141 9.50 0.92 5.99
N GLY A 142 10.50 0.72 5.13
CA GLY A 142 11.40 -0.43 5.17
C GLY A 142 10.84 -1.67 4.48
N LEU A 143 11.27 -2.85 4.94
CA LEU A 143 11.03 -4.14 4.27
C LEU A 143 9.55 -4.45 3.99
N VAL A 144 8.64 -3.95 4.79
CA VAL A 144 7.19 -4.10 4.61
C VAL A 144 6.73 -3.63 3.21
N GLY A 145 7.35 -2.56 2.69
CA GLY A 145 7.07 -2.04 1.35
C GLY A 145 7.47 -2.98 0.20
N VAL A 146 8.32 -3.97 0.47
CA VAL A 146 8.78 -4.98 -0.51
C VAL A 146 8.11 -6.32 -0.26
N VAL A 147 8.14 -6.79 0.99
CA VAL A 147 7.71 -8.16 1.36
C VAL A 147 6.22 -8.37 1.07
N LEU A 148 5.38 -7.37 1.34
CA LEU A 148 3.94 -7.53 1.15
C LEU A 148 3.53 -7.56 -0.34
N PRO A 149 3.92 -6.61 -1.20
CA PRO A 149 3.62 -6.70 -2.63
C PRO A 149 4.25 -7.94 -3.30
N ALA A 150 5.50 -8.28 -2.95
CA ALA A 150 6.15 -9.48 -3.45
C ALA A 150 5.43 -10.76 -2.98
N GLY A 151 4.96 -10.80 -1.73
CA GLY A 151 4.16 -11.89 -1.19
C GLY A 151 2.82 -12.07 -1.92
N VAL A 152 2.13 -10.98 -2.24
CA VAL A 152 0.90 -11.01 -3.06
C VAL A 152 1.17 -11.59 -4.44
N ALA A 153 2.23 -11.13 -5.11
CA ALA A 153 2.63 -11.63 -6.42
C ALA A 153 3.00 -13.12 -6.37
N PHE A 154 3.82 -13.52 -5.39
CA PHE A 154 4.26 -14.90 -5.20
C PHE A 154 3.08 -15.84 -4.99
N TRP A 155 2.21 -15.58 -4.02
CA TRP A 155 1.07 -16.44 -3.72
C TRP A 155 0.05 -16.47 -4.85
N TRP A 156 -0.12 -15.36 -5.57
CA TRP A 156 -0.95 -15.34 -6.75
C TRP A 156 -0.40 -16.26 -7.85
N ILE A 157 0.91 -16.24 -8.14
CA ILE A 157 1.56 -17.11 -9.10
C ILE A 157 1.40 -18.58 -8.69
N VAL A 158 1.64 -18.90 -7.40
CA VAL A 158 1.52 -20.26 -6.88
C VAL A 158 0.09 -20.80 -7.03
N LEU A 159 -0.92 -20.05 -6.56
CA LEU A 159 -2.32 -20.49 -6.57
C LEU A 159 -2.89 -20.57 -8.00
N THR A 160 -2.50 -19.68 -8.88
CA THR A 160 -2.97 -19.68 -10.27
C THR A 160 -2.11 -20.54 -11.19
N ARG A 161 -1.01 -21.10 -10.67
CA ARG A 161 -0.01 -21.89 -11.40
C ARG A 161 0.55 -21.19 -12.65
N LYS A 162 0.68 -19.86 -12.58
CA LYS A 162 1.17 -19.02 -13.67
C LYS A 162 2.68 -18.80 -13.57
N TRP A 163 3.44 -19.89 -13.64
CA TRP A 163 4.90 -19.89 -13.48
C TRP A 163 5.63 -19.08 -14.57
N GLU A 164 5.04 -18.97 -15.77
CA GLU A 164 5.55 -18.13 -16.84
C GLU A 164 5.72 -16.67 -16.44
N VAL A 165 4.87 -16.17 -15.52
CA VAL A 165 4.94 -14.80 -15.02
C VAL A 165 6.21 -14.51 -14.23
N VAL A 166 6.82 -15.52 -13.61
CA VAL A 166 8.11 -15.37 -12.92
C VAL A 166 9.18 -14.85 -13.87
N ARG A 167 9.27 -15.46 -15.07
CA ARG A 167 10.25 -15.04 -16.10
C ARG A 167 9.95 -13.64 -16.63
N GLU A 168 8.69 -13.29 -16.79
CA GLU A 168 8.28 -11.96 -17.25
C GLU A 168 8.53 -10.89 -16.17
N ALA A 169 8.28 -11.26 -14.89
CA ALA A 169 8.51 -10.38 -13.74
C ALA A 169 9.99 -10.12 -13.47
N LEU A 170 10.89 -11.03 -13.85
CA LEU A 170 12.34 -10.79 -13.85
C LEU A 170 12.73 -9.77 -14.93
N TYR A 171 12.03 -8.65 -14.97
CA TYR A 171 12.24 -7.56 -15.92
C TYR A 171 13.42 -6.69 -15.48
N LEU A 172 14.55 -6.87 -16.14
CA LEU A 172 15.83 -6.26 -15.77
C LEU A 172 15.78 -4.73 -15.58
N PRO A 173 15.10 -3.93 -16.44
CA PRO A 173 14.98 -2.49 -16.21
C PRO A 173 14.24 -2.14 -14.92
N GLY A 174 13.23 -2.93 -14.53
CA GLY A 174 12.52 -2.73 -13.28
C GLY A 174 13.38 -3.09 -12.07
N LEU A 175 14.10 -4.22 -12.13
CA LEU A 175 15.06 -4.61 -11.10
C LEU A 175 16.18 -3.58 -10.92
N ALA A 176 16.76 -3.10 -12.04
CA ALA A 176 17.77 -2.05 -11.99
C ALA A 176 17.23 -0.78 -11.34
N LEU A 177 16.01 -0.37 -11.69
CA LEU A 177 15.35 0.79 -11.07
C LEU A 177 15.11 0.59 -9.57
N PHE A 178 14.71 -0.63 -9.14
CA PHE A 178 14.54 -0.94 -7.72
C PHE A 178 15.84 -0.69 -6.93
N PHE A 179 16.96 -1.20 -7.41
CA PHE A 179 18.24 -1.01 -6.74
C PHE A 179 18.73 0.44 -6.85
N LEU A 180 18.58 1.07 -8.00
CA LEU A 180 19.00 2.46 -8.22
C LEU A 180 18.25 3.46 -7.33
N VAL A 181 16.98 3.22 -7.06
CA VAL A 181 16.14 4.11 -6.23
C VAL A 181 16.15 3.67 -4.77
N GLY A 182 15.99 2.37 -4.51
CA GLY A 182 15.74 1.84 -3.18
C GLY A 182 16.97 1.71 -2.29
N THR A 183 18.19 1.51 -2.85
CA THR A 183 19.38 1.19 -2.05
C THR A 183 20.32 2.35 -1.73
N PRO A 184 20.46 3.41 -2.53
CA PRO A 184 21.52 4.41 -2.31
C PRO A 184 21.46 5.06 -0.93
N TRP A 185 20.27 5.43 -0.46
CA TRP A 185 20.13 6.02 0.87
C TRP A 185 20.55 5.05 1.98
N PHE A 186 20.20 3.78 1.89
CA PHE A 186 20.61 2.78 2.90
C PHE A 186 22.12 2.60 2.94
N VAL A 187 22.79 2.64 1.78
CA VAL A 187 24.26 2.59 1.71
C VAL A 187 24.85 3.83 2.38
N LEU A 188 24.38 5.02 2.02
CA LEU A 188 24.90 6.28 2.57
C LEU A 188 24.70 6.39 4.08
N VAL A 189 23.51 6.03 4.58
CA VAL A 189 23.23 6.11 6.02
C VAL A 189 24.04 5.09 6.82
N CYS A 190 24.26 3.87 6.30
CA CYS A 190 25.12 2.87 6.93
C CYS A 190 26.60 3.33 6.96
N MET A 191 27.08 3.96 5.89
CA MET A 191 28.44 4.49 5.84
C MET A 191 28.65 5.64 6.84
N LYS A 192 27.63 6.47 7.03
CA LYS A 192 27.68 7.63 7.93
C LYS A 192 27.41 7.24 9.39
N ASN A 193 26.60 6.21 9.63
CA ASN A 193 26.15 5.77 10.95
C ASN A 193 26.31 4.25 11.08
N PRO A 194 27.41 3.74 11.64
CA PRO A 194 27.71 2.30 11.73
C PRO A 194 26.63 1.48 12.44
N ASP A 195 25.98 2.05 13.45
CA ASP A 195 24.94 1.36 14.23
C ASP A 195 23.58 1.26 13.52
N PHE A 196 23.41 1.97 12.39
CA PHE A 196 22.12 2.03 11.69
C PHE A 196 21.65 0.66 11.22
N PHE A 197 22.54 -0.17 10.69
CA PHE A 197 22.16 -1.47 10.14
C PHE A 197 21.56 -2.38 11.22
N ASP A 198 22.23 -2.50 12.35
CA ASP A 198 21.75 -3.32 13.46
C ASP A 198 20.44 -2.79 14.02
N PHE A 199 20.38 -1.49 14.29
CA PHE A 199 19.16 -0.86 14.80
C PHE A 199 17.97 -1.03 13.86
N PHE A 200 18.14 -0.69 12.57
CA PHE A 200 17.03 -0.66 11.64
C PHE A 200 16.57 -2.05 11.19
N PHE A 201 17.50 -2.92 10.76
CA PHE A 201 17.11 -4.23 10.21
C PHE A 201 16.90 -5.28 11.30
N ILE A 202 17.69 -5.29 12.37
CA ILE A 202 17.55 -6.30 13.41
C ILE A 202 16.54 -5.87 14.46
N GLN A 203 16.70 -4.69 15.08
CA GLN A 203 15.85 -4.29 16.20
C GLN A 203 14.47 -3.84 15.72
N GLU A 204 14.36 -2.89 14.77
CA GLU A 204 13.08 -2.31 14.32
C GLU A 204 12.26 -3.22 13.39
N HIS A 205 12.88 -4.14 12.65
CA HIS A 205 12.12 -5.05 11.78
C HIS A 205 11.95 -6.43 12.40
N PHE A 206 13.03 -7.09 12.78
CA PHE A 206 12.95 -8.48 13.25
C PHE A 206 12.49 -8.58 14.71
N LEU A 207 13.16 -7.92 15.65
CA LEU A 207 12.80 -8.02 17.07
C LEU A 207 11.45 -7.36 17.36
N ARG A 208 11.13 -6.24 16.72
CA ARG A 208 9.83 -5.57 16.90
C ARG A 208 8.65 -6.42 16.42
N TYR A 209 8.81 -7.21 15.36
CA TYR A 209 7.76 -8.10 14.88
C TYR A 209 7.57 -9.31 15.79
N THR A 210 8.66 -9.86 16.35
CA THR A 210 8.68 -11.10 17.11
C THR A 210 8.53 -10.91 18.62
N THR A 211 8.84 -9.72 19.17
CA THR A 211 8.86 -9.46 20.61
C THR A 211 7.82 -8.42 21.07
N LYS A 212 7.60 -8.34 22.39
CA LYS A 212 6.61 -7.46 23.04
C LYS A 212 7.17 -6.05 23.38
N MET A 213 8.25 -5.59 22.73
CA MET A 213 9.00 -4.39 23.13
C MET A 213 8.20 -3.09 23.23
N HIS A 214 7.05 -2.95 22.55
CA HIS A 214 6.37 -1.65 22.42
C HIS A 214 5.01 -1.53 23.12
N GLY A 215 4.57 -2.52 23.89
CA GLY A 215 3.33 -2.43 24.72
C GLY A 215 2.02 -2.17 23.95
N ARG A 216 2.00 -2.31 22.62
CA ARG A 216 0.83 -2.06 21.75
C ARG A 216 0.15 -3.38 21.39
N PHE A 217 -0.22 -4.11 22.40
CA PHE A 217 -0.82 -5.43 22.28
C PHE A 217 -2.30 -5.33 21.99
N GLU A 218 -2.70 -5.76 20.79
CA GLU A 218 -4.10 -5.85 20.41
C GLU A 218 -4.39 -7.27 19.90
N PRO A 219 -5.62 -7.80 20.08
CA PRO A 219 -5.97 -9.14 19.63
C PRO A 219 -5.85 -9.27 18.10
N TRP A 220 -5.77 -10.53 17.59
CA TRP A 220 -5.61 -10.79 16.18
C TRP A 220 -6.75 -10.23 15.31
N TRP A 221 -7.96 -10.13 15.86
CA TRP A 221 -9.16 -9.60 15.18
C TRP A 221 -9.26 -8.06 15.23
N TRP A 222 -8.32 -7.35 15.86
CA TRP A 222 -8.32 -5.90 16.05
C TRP A 222 -8.64 -5.11 14.78
N PHE A 223 -8.15 -5.55 13.63
CA PHE A 223 -8.37 -4.83 12.37
C PHE A 223 -9.76 -5.07 11.77
N ILE A 224 -10.53 -6.07 12.21
CA ILE A 224 -11.88 -6.34 11.67
C ILE A 224 -12.81 -5.14 11.94
N PRO A 225 -13.04 -4.68 13.19
CA PRO A 225 -13.87 -3.51 13.43
C PRO A 225 -13.32 -2.24 12.77
N ILE A 226 -11.99 -2.10 12.66
CA ILE A 226 -11.39 -0.93 11.99
C ILE A 226 -11.72 -0.92 10.49
N ILE A 227 -11.69 -2.07 9.81
CA ILE A 227 -12.09 -2.18 8.41
C ILE A 227 -13.61 -1.90 8.27
N ILE A 228 -14.44 -2.42 9.16
CA ILE A 228 -15.90 -2.22 9.14
C ILE A 228 -16.22 -0.72 9.28
N VAL A 229 -15.71 -0.08 10.32
CA VAL A 229 -15.92 1.36 10.56
C VAL A 229 -15.21 2.21 9.49
N GLY A 230 -13.99 1.83 9.13
CA GLY A 230 -13.17 2.54 8.16
C GLY A 230 -13.74 2.52 6.73
N SER A 231 -14.61 1.56 6.44
CA SER A 231 -15.31 1.46 5.14
C SER A 231 -16.61 2.28 5.07
N ILE A 232 -17.05 2.94 6.15
CA ILE A 232 -18.23 3.81 6.10
C ILE A 232 -18.05 4.86 4.99
N PRO A 233 -19.10 5.12 4.15
CA PRO A 233 -20.48 4.61 4.23
C PRO A 233 -20.72 3.26 3.52
N TRP A 234 -19.70 2.60 2.98
CA TRP A 234 -19.79 1.43 2.10
C TRP A 234 -19.81 0.09 2.84
N THR A 235 -19.77 0.09 4.15
CA THR A 235 -19.64 -1.11 5.00
C THR A 235 -20.66 -2.20 4.68
N GLY A 236 -21.91 -1.83 4.36
CA GLY A 236 -22.97 -2.79 4.02
C GLY A 236 -22.69 -3.66 2.78
N PHE A 237 -21.79 -3.21 1.91
CA PHE A 237 -21.42 -3.95 0.69
C PHE A 237 -20.24 -4.91 0.90
N LEU A 238 -19.47 -4.76 1.98
CA LEU A 238 -18.29 -5.60 2.26
C LEU A 238 -18.57 -7.10 2.23
N PRO A 239 -19.60 -7.62 2.96
CA PRO A 239 -19.82 -9.07 2.99
C PRO A 239 -20.18 -9.61 1.61
N GLY A 240 -21.06 -8.91 0.87
CA GLY A 240 -21.46 -9.29 -0.49
C GLY A 240 -20.31 -9.24 -1.48
N ALA A 241 -19.45 -8.21 -1.40
CA ALA A 241 -18.28 -8.06 -2.25
C ALA A 241 -17.26 -9.18 -2.01
N ILE A 242 -16.95 -9.50 -0.76
CA ILE A 242 -16.04 -10.59 -0.40
C ILE A 242 -16.62 -11.94 -0.84
N ALA A 243 -17.89 -12.21 -0.52
CA ALA A 243 -18.56 -13.46 -0.90
C ALA A 243 -18.59 -13.66 -2.42
N SER A 244 -18.88 -12.61 -3.20
CA SER A 244 -18.89 -12.66 -4.66
C SER A 244 -17.49 -12.85 -5.29
N ALA A 245 -16.47 -12.53 -4.54
CA ALA A 245 -15.07 -12.67 -4.97
C ALA A 245 -14.51 -14.05 -4.68
N LEU A 246 -15.11 -14.81 -3.76
CA LEU A 246 -14.68 -16.18 -3.47
C LEU A 246 -14.91 -17.04 -4.74
N PRO A 247 -13.86 -17.68 -5.25
CA PRO A 247 -13.97 -18.53 -6.41
C PRO A 247 -14.81 -19.77 -6.08
N SER A 248 -15.72 -20.16 -6.96
CA SER A 248 -16.52 -21.39 -6.84
C SER A 248 -15.64 -22.65 -6.83
N SER A 249 -14.43 -22.54 -7.38
CA SER A 249 -13.36 -23.54 -7.32
C SER A 249 -12.01 -22.83 -7.42
N ILE A 250 -11.04 -23.21 -6.56
CA ILE A 250 -9.63 -22.77 -6.67
C ILE A 250 -9.02 -23.21 -8.02
N ALA A 251 -9.57 -24.26 -8.62
CA ALA A 251 -9.19 -24.73 -9.95
C ALA A 251 -9.79 -23.90 -11.10
N SER A 252 -10.69 -22.95 -10.81
CA SER A 252 -11.27 -22.08 -11.84
C SER A 252 -10.17 -21.25 -12.51
N ARG A 253 -10.05 -21.42 -13.84
CA ARG A 253 -8.97 -20.80 -14.63
C ARG A 253 -9.46 -19.63 -15.47
N THR A 254 -10.67 -19.11 -15.20
CA THR A 254 -11.20 -18.00 -15.97
C THR A 254 -10.42 -16.71 -15.67
N ARG A 255 -10.43 -15.78 -16.62
CA ARG A 255 -9.76 -14.48 -16.50
C ARG A 255 -10.29 -13.69 -15.30
N GLN A 256 -11.59 -13.75 -15.07
CA GLN A 256 -12.28 -13.02 -14.01
C GLN A 256 -11.92 -13.55 -12.62
N ASP A 257 -11.81 -14.86 -12.47
CA ASP A 257 -11.45 -15.50 -11.20
C ASP A 257 -10.02 -15.16 -10.79
N ARG A 258 -9.09 -15.08 -11.74
CA ARG A 258 -7.69 -14.68 -11.44
C ARG A 258 -7.62 -13.26 -10.90
N GLY A 259 -8.44 -12.33 -11.40
CA GLY A 259 -8.53 -10.96 -10.87
C GLY A 259 -9.06 -10.93 -9.45
N LYS A 260 -10.13 -11.69 -9.18
CA LYS A 260 -10.70 -11.84 -7.84
C LYS A 260 -9.71 -12.47 -6.87
N ILE A 261 -9.02 -13.55 -7.27
CA ILE A 261 -7.97 -14.19 -6.47
C ILE A 261 -6.85 -13.17 -6.14
N PHE A 262 -6.45 -12.36 -7.11
CA PHE A 262 -5.42 -11.34 -6.90
C PHE A 262 -5.84 -10.31 -5.84
N LEU A 263 -7.05 -9.77 -5.93
CA LEU A 263 -7.57 -8.79 -4.98
C LEU A 263 -7.77 -9.38 -3.58
N LEU A 264 -8.27 -10.63 -3.50
CA LEU A 264 -8.42 -11.35 -2.23
C LEU A 264 -7.07 -11.65 -1.57
N LEU A 265 -6.05 -12.02 -2.35
CA LEU A 265 -4.69 -12.21 -1.84
C LEU A 265 -4.07 -10.91 -1.38
N TRP A 266 -4.26 -9.84 -2.15
CA TRP A 266 -3.78 -8.52 -1.75
C TRP A 266 -4.40 -8.08 -0.42
N PHE A 267 -5.71 -8.18 -0.28
CA PHE A 267 -6.39 -7.95 1.00
C PHE A 267 -5.90 -8.90 2.09
N GLY A 268 -5.96 -10.21 1.85
CA GLY A 268 -5.73 -11.24 2.87
C GLY A 268 -4.31 -11.28 3.41
N ILE A 269 -3.29 -11.16 2.55
CA ILE A 269 -1.88 -11.19 2.96
C ILE A 269 -1.57 -10.00 3.87
N ILE A 270 -2.00 -8.80 3.50
CA ILE A 270 -1.77 -7.60 4.30
C ILE A 270 -2.53 -7.68 5.63
N PHE A 271 -3.82 -8.09 5.58
CA PHE A 271 -4.62 -8.28 6.77
C PHE A 271 -3.99 -9.28 7.74
N LEU A 272 -3.61 -10.46 7.26
CA LEU A 272 -2.98 -11.51 8.08
C LEU A 272 -1.64 -11.06 8.65
N PHE A 273 -0.79 -10.43 7.82
CA PHE A 273 0.52 -9.94 8.27
C PHE A 273 0.40 -9.00 9.47
N PHE A 274 -0.46 -7.99 9.38
CA PHE A 274 -0.65 -7.06 10.49
C PHE A 274 -1.45 -7.64 11.65
N SER A 275 -2.37 -8.59 11.40
CA SER A 275 -3.14 -9.26 12.45
C SER A 275 -2.28 -10.20 13.32
N ILE A 276 -1.25 -10.82 12.74
CA ILE A 276 -0.29 -11.65 13.46
C ILE A 276 0.76 -10.81 14.20
N SER A 277 1.07 -9.62 13.69
CA SER A 277 2.06 -8.73 14.31
C SER A 277 1.70 -8.39 15.76
N ASN A 278 2.72 -8.33 16.62
CA ASN A 278 2.57 -7.96 18.03
C ASN A 278 2.31 -6.46 18.25
N SER A 279 2.66 -5.61 17.30
CA SER A 279 2.45 -4.15 17.37
C SER A 279 1.40 -3.72 16.35
N LYS A 280 0.25 -3.22 16.80
CA LYS A 280 -0.88 -2.83 15.95
C LYS A 280 -1.24 -1.37 16.14
N LEU A 281 -1.45 -0.67 15.02
CA LEU A 281 -1.99 0.70 14.97
C LEU A 281 -3.03 0.78 13.84
N ILE A 282 -4.06 1.60 14.05
CA ILE A 282 -5.14 1.81 13.07
C ILE A 282 -4.62 2.09 11.65
N PRO A 283 -3.61 2.95 11.42
CA PRO A 283 -3.14 3.24 10.06
C PRO A 283 -2.51 2.04 9.33
N TYR A 284 -2.05 1.01 10.03
CA TYR A 284 -1.38 -0.14 9.40
C TYR A 284 -2.27 -0.90 8.42
N ILE A 285 -3.61 -0.81 8.61
CA ILE A 285 -4.55 -1.54 7.76
C ILE A 285 -4.93 -0.78 6.48
N VAL A 286 -4.55 0.50 6.33
CA VAL A 286 -4.92 1.32 5.16
C VAL A 286 -4.59 0.67 3.81
N PRO A 287 -3.47 -0.06 3.62
CA PRO A 287 -3.17 -0.72 2.35
C PRO A 287 -4.13 -1.84 1.93
N VAL A 288 -5.10 -2.25 2.77
CA VAL A 288 -6.17 -3.18 2.36
C VAL A 288 -7.35 -2.47 1.70
N MET A 289 -7.47 -1.14 1.87
CA MET A 289 -8.61 -0.38 1.34
C MET A 289 -8.68 -0.37 -0.20
N PRO A 290 -7.56 -0.23 -0.94
CA PRO A 290 -7.58 -0.29 -2.40
C PRO A 290 -8.18 -1.58 -2.98
N PRO A 291 -7.74 -2.79 -2.63
CA PRO A 291 -8.36 -4.02 -3.15
C PRO A 291 -9.82 -4.19 -2.70
N LEU A 292 -10.17 -3.78 -1.48
CA LEU A 292 -11.57 -3.82 -1.02
C LEU A 292 -12.46 -2.88 -1.82
N ALA A 293 -11.99 -1.67 -2.13
CA ALA A 293 -12.73 -0.72 -2.95
C ALA A 293 -12.97 -1.26 -4.37
N ILE A 294 -11.99 -1.94 -4.98
CA ILE A 294 -12.15 -2.58 -6.29
C ILE A 294 -13.17 -3.73 -6.21
N LEU A 295 -13.10 -4.56 -5.17
CA LEU A 295 -14.07 -5.64 -4.96
C LEU A 295 -15.48 -5.10 -4.78
N MET A 296 -15.68 -4.08 -3.96
CA MET A 296 -16.99 -3.45 -3.75
C MET A 296 -17.52 -2.77 -5.03
N GLY A 297 -16.66 -2.04 -5.75
CA GLY A 297 -17.05 -1.38 -6.99
C GLY A 297 -17.47 -2.37 -8.07
N SER A 298 -16.73 -3.47 -8.24
CA SER A 298 -17.09 -4.53 -9.18
C SER A 298 -18.38 -5.27 -8.76
N PHE A 299 -18.60 -5.49 -7.47
CA PHE A 299 -19.82 -6.09 -6.93
C PHE A 299 -21.05 -5.22 -7.19
N LEU A 300 -20.96 -3.92 -6.93
CA LEU A 300 -22.04 -2.97 -7.19
C LEU A 300 -22.38 -2.91 -8.67
N ASP A 301 -21.38 -2.85 -9.54
CA ASP A 301 -21.56 -2.83 -10.99
C ASP A 301 -22.36 -4.04 -11.49
N LEU A 302 -21.98 -5.25 -11.05
CA LEU A 302 -22.67 -6.50 -11.39
C LEU A 302 -24.13 -6.53 -10.90
N ASN A 303 -24.41 -5.96 -9.72
CA ASN A 303 -25.76 -5.95 -9.17
C ASN A 303 -26.67 -4.90 -9.85
N MET A 304 -26.11 -3.77 -10.28
CA MET A 304 -26.85 -2.77 -11.07
C MET A 304 -27.32 -3.35 -12.42
N ASP A 305 -26.51 -4.19 -13.07
CA ASP A 305 -26.89 -4.85 -14.32
C ASP A 305 -27.97 -5.91 -14.10
N ARG A 306 -27.91 -6.70 -13.03
CA ARG A 306 -28.94 -7.68 -12.66
C ARG A 306 -30.28 -7.03 -12.32
N GLY A 307 -30.24 -5.84 -11.69
CA GLY A 307 -31.45 -5.05 -11.43
C GLY A 307 -32.16 -4.59 -12.72
N LYS A 308 -31.39 -4.14 -13.72
CA LYS A 308 -31.91 -3.71 -15.02
C LYS A 308 -32.57 -4.86 -15.81
N THR A 309 -31.96 -6.04 -15.82
CA THR A 309 -32.50 -7.21 -16.50
C THR A 309 -33.81 -7.72 -15.88
N ARG A 310 -33.98 -7.56 -14.56
CA ARG A 310 -35.27 -7.89 -13.89
C ARG A 310 -36.37 -6.88 -14.18
N SER A 311 -36.06 -5.59 -14.33
CA SER A 311 -37.07 -4.55 -14.62
C SER A 311 -37.51 -4.52 -16.08
N LEU A 312 -36.74 -5.09 -17.02
CA LEU A 312 -37.08 -5.20 -18.43
C LEU A 312 -37.85 -6.50 -18.77
N GLY A 313 -37.96 -7.41 -17.81
CA GLY A 313 -38.66 -8.70 -17.94
C GLY A 313 -40.04 -8.74 -17.24
N MET A 314 -40.52 -7.60 -16.73
CA MET A 314 -41.89 -7.35 -16.28
C MET A 314 -42.60 -6.47 -17.32
#